data_2069ad2e4e645bed820e7416a9628c1f
#
_entry.id   2069ad2e4e645bed820e7416a9628c1f
#
_cell.length_a   1.000
_cell.length_b   1.000
_cell.length_c   1.000
_cell.angle_alpha   90.00
_cell.angle_beta   90.00
_cell.angle_gamma   90.00
#
_symmetry.space_group_name_H-M   'P 1'
#
loop_
_entity.id
_entity.type
_entity.pdbx_description
1 polymer ?
#
loop_
_entity_poly.entity_id
_entity_poly.type
_entity_poly.pdbx_seq_one_letter_code
_entity_poly.pdbx_strand_id
1 'polypeptide(L)'
;MAYQSEAALEQQFIEQLNKQGYTRVSIPDYDALVENFKTQFAAFNAAKLDHPLTSKEWERVFNIMLGKSVFQSAKILRDKFVLEREDGTKVYLSFFDADHTKNIFQVTNQTTVVGKYVNRYDVTILVNGLPLIQVELKRRGIDIREAVNQVMRYKKHSYNGLYHFIQLFVVSNGVDTKYFANSDRDMLHSLAFFWTDFNNVRITNLKEFSISFLARDHIIKMLTRYTILNDTDKLLMVMRPYQVYAVEALVRQ
;
A
#
# COMPACT_ATOMS: atom_id res chain seq x y z
N MET A 1 5.75 33.13 -3.91
CA MET A 1 5.03 31.88 -4.29
C MET A 1 3.96 31.65 -3.25
N ALA A 2 2.73 31.35 -3.66
CA ALA A 2 1.63 31.12 -2.74
C ALA A 2 1.94 29.93 -1.80
N TYR A 3 1.63 30.10 -0.53
CA TYR A 3 1.76 29.06 0.49
C TYR A 3 0.77 27.92 0.19
N GLN A 4 1.28 26.71 -0.06
CA GLN A 4 0.45 25.53 -0.25
C GLN A 4 0.29 24.81 1.09
N SER A 5 -0.94 24.69 1.58
CA SER A 5 -1.25 23.91 2.78
C SER A 5 -1.14 22.39 2.51
N GLU A 6 -0.96 21.60 3.57
CA GLU A 6 -1.00 20.13 3.49
C GLU A 6 -2.32 19.64 2.88
N ALA A 7 -3.44 20.21 3.31
CA ALA A 7 -4.76 19.85 2.77
C ALA A 7 -4.91 20.15 1.27
N ALA A 8 -4.34 21.24 0.77
CA ALA A 8 -4.35 21.55 -0.66
C ALA A 8 -3.45 20.59 -1.44
N LEU A 9 -2.30 20.22 -0.90
CA LEU A 9 -1.41 19.22 -1.48
C LEU A 9 -2.08 17.84 -1.55
N GLU A 10 -2.72 17.43 -0.46
CA GLU A 10 -3.47 16.17 -0.35
C GLU A 10 -4.60 16.11 -1.38
N GLN A 11 -5.42 17.15 -1.48
CA GLN A 11 -6.51 17.20 -2.45
C GLN A 11 -6.01 17.10 -3.89
N GLN A 12 -4.96 17.84 -4.26
CA GLN A 12 -4.37 17.77 -5.60
C GLN A 12 -3.79 16.39 -5.90
N PHE A 13 -3.19 15.75 -4.92
CA PHE A 13 -2.65 14.40 -5.06
C PHE A 13 -3.77 13.37 -5.30
N ILE A 14 -4.86 13.44 -4.54
CA ILE A 14 -6.02 12.55 -4.74
C ILE A 14 -6.66 12.78 -6.11
N GLU A 15 -6.82 14.03 -6.55
CA GLU A 15 -7.31 14.34 -7.89
C GLU A 15 -6.41 13.76 -8.99
N GLN A 16 -5.09 13.79 -8.77
CA GLN A 16 -4.14 13.20 -9.71
C GLN A 16 -4.29 11.68 -9.77
N LEU A 17 -4.46 11.00 -8.64
CA LEU A 17 -4.72 9.55 -8.59
C LEU A 17 -6.06 9.19 -9.25
N ASN A 18 -7.11 9.99 -9.03
CA ASN A 18 -8.40 9.79 -9.71
C ASN A 18 -8.26 9.82 -11.23
N LYS A 19 -7.47 10.76 -11.78
CA LYS A 19 -7.17 10.83 -13.22
C LYS A 19 -6.43 9.59 -13.74
N GLN A 20 -5.74 8.88 -12.88
CA GLN A 20 -5.04 7.63 -13.19
C GLN A 20 -5.90 6.39 -12.98
N GLY A 21 -7.21 6.56 -12.65
CA GLY A 21 -8.17 5.47 -12.50
C GLY A 21 -8.24 4.87 -11.11
N TYR A 22 -7.79 5.59 -10.07
CA TYR A 22 -8.11 5.26 -8.68
C TYR A 22 -9.49 5.80 -8.32
N THR A 23 -10.31 5.00 -7.66
CA THR A 23 -11.61 5.44 -7.16
C THR A 23 -11.44 6.04 -5.76
N ARG A 24 -11.82 7.30 -5.59
CA ARG A 24 -11.87 7.91 -4.25
C ARG A 24 -13.01 7.30 -3.44
N VAL A 25 -12.70 6.87 -2.22
CA VAL A 25 -13.66 6.31 -1.26
C VAL A 25 -13.53 7.00 0.09
N SER A 26 -14.62 7.07 0.83
CA SER A 26 -14.62 7.60 2.19
C SER A 26 -14.50 6.43 3.18
N ILE A 27 -13.38 6.37 3.89
CA ILE A 27 -13.11 5.37 4.93
C ILE A 27 -12.71 6.14 6.19
N PRO A 28 -13.68 6.56 7.02
CA PRO A 28 -13.40 7.43 8.15
C PRO A 28 -12.61 6.76 9.28
N ASP A 29 -12.75 5.43 9.44
CA ASP A 29 -12.21 4.66 10.54
C ASP A 29 -11.84 3.22 10.14
N TYR A 30 -11.37 2.44 11.12
CA TYR A 30 -10.94 1.06 10.91
C TYR A 30 -12.10 0.11 10.58
N ASP A 31 -13.27 0.31 11.16
CA ASP A 31 -14.44 -0.55 10.90
C ASP A 31 -14.92 -0.36 9.45
N ALA A 32 -14.96 0.88 8.97
CA ALA A 32 -15.24 1.18 7.58
C ALA A 32 -14.19 0.58 6.63
N LEU A 33 -12.90 0.53 7.03
CA LEU A 33 -11.84 -0.14 6.27
C LEU A 33 -12.10 -1.64 6.16
N VAL A 34 -12.49 -2.29 7.26
CA VAL A 34 -12.81 -3.72 7.30
C VAL A 34 -13.99 -4.03 6.37
N GLU A 35 -15.06 -3.24 6.41
CA GLU A 35 -16.23 -3.46 5.56
C GLU A 35 -15.92 -3.18 4.07
N ASN A 36 -15.13 -2.14 3.77
CA ASN A 36 -14.64 -1.92 2.41
C ASN A 36 -13.78 -3.09 1.93
N PHE A 37 -12.89 -3.61 2.76
CA PHE A 37 -12.08 -4.78 2.43
C PHE A 37 -12.95 -6.00 2.11
N LYS A 38 -13.91 -6.34 2.95
CA LYS A 38 -14.83 -7.46 2.70
C LYS A 38 -15.53 -7.30 1.35
N THR A 39 -16.05 -6.12 1.07
CA THR A 39 -16.76 -5.83 -0.18
C THR A 39 -15.87 -5.99 -1.40
N GLN A 40 -14.70 -5.36 -1.42
CA GLN A 40 -13.81 -5.36 -2.56
C GLN A 40 -13.11 -6.71 -2.76
N PHE A 41 -12.71 -7.37 -1.67
CA PHE A 41 -12.09 -8.70 -1.73
C PHE A 41 -13.07 -9.77 -2.26
N ALA A 42 -14.34 -9.71 -1.82
CA ALA A 42 -15.38 -10.60 -2.36
C ALA A 42 -15.65 -10.31 -3.84
N ALA A 43 -15.75 -9.05 -4.24
CA ALA A 43 -15.95 -8.65 -5.63
C ALA A 43 -14.77 -9.11 -6.52
N PHE A 44 -13.55 -8.94 -6.06
CA PHE A 44 -12.34 -9.36 -6.79
C PHE A 44 -12.28 -10.89 -6.97
N ASN A 45 -12.74 -11.65 -5.98
CA ASN A 45 -12.75 -13.12 -6.02
C ASN A 45 -14.10 -13.71 -6.50
N ALA A 46 -15.05 -12.92 -6.97
CA ALA A 46 -16.42 -13.36 -7.28
C ALA A 46 -16.46 -14.57 -8.24
N ALA A 47 -15.58 -14.62 -9.24
CA ALA A 47 -15.50 -15.73 -10.18
C ALA A 47 -15.02 -17.06 -9.56
N LYS A 48 -14.50 -17.02 -8.32
CA LYS A 48 -14.03 -18.19 -7.57
C LYS A 48 -15.02 -18.63 -6.48
N LEU A 49 -16.02 -17.81 -6.23
CA LEU A 49 -17.01 -18.01 -5.17
C LEU A 49 -18.34 -18.37 -5.82
N ASP A 50 -18.84 -19.54 -5.55
CA ASP A 50 -20.17 -20.02 -5.97
C ASP A 50 -21.29 -19.33 -5.19
N HIS A 51 -21.02 -18.92 -3.95
CA HIS A 51 -21.89 -18.12 -3.10
C HIS A 51 -21.08 -17.17 -2.18
N PRO A 52 -21.67 -16.09 -1.65
CA PRO A 52 -20.99 -15.16 -0.75
C PRO A 52 -20.35 -15.84 0.46
N LEU A 53 -19.28 -15.25 0.99
CA LEU A 53 -18.65 -15.72 2.22
C LEU A 53 -19.60 -15.48 3.41
N THR A 54 -19.78 -16.49 4.25
CA THR A 54 -20.56 -16.39 5.49
C THR A 54 -19.79 -15.63 6.57
N SER A 55 -20.44 -15.26 7.66
CA SER A 55 -19.78 -14.61 8.80
C SER A 55 -18.66 -15.47 9.38
N LYS A 56 -18.86 -16.79 9.50
CA LYS A 56 -17.85 -17.72 10.02
C LYS A 56 -16.66 -17.86 9.05
N GLU A 57 -16.91 -17.84 7.75
CA GLU A 57 -15.86 -17.86 6.74
C GLU A 57 -15.04 -16.57 6.77
N TRP A 58 -15.68 -15.41 6.98
CA TRP A 58 -14.98 -14.15 7.23
C TRP A 58 -14.11 -14.19 8.49
N GLU A 59 -14.60 -14.78 9.58
CA GLU A 59 -13.80 -15.00 10.79
C GLU A 59 -12.56 -15.84 10.48
N ARG A 60 -12.70 -16.92 9.70
CA ARG A 60 -11.54 -17.73 9.25
C ARG A 60 -10.55 -16.92 8.42
N VAL A 61 -11.04 -16.11 7.47
CA VAL A 61 -10.20 -15.21 6.67
C VAL A 61 -9.39 -14.29 7.59
N PHE A 62 -10.04 -13.62 8.53
CA PHE A 62 -9.35 -12.69 9.44
C PHE A 62 -8.41 -13.41 10.40
N ASN A 63 -8.74 -14.59 10.89
CA ASN A 63 -7.86 -15.40 11.73
C ASN A 63 -6.54 -15.79 11.02
N ILE A 64 -6.60 -16.03 9.70
CA ILE A 64 -5.39 -16.30 8.91
C ILE A 64 -4.59 -14.99 8.69
N MET A 65 -5.27 -13.89 8.42
CA MET A 65 -4.65 -12.62 8.04
C MET A 65 -4.09 -11.84 9.23
N LEU A 66 -4.84 -11.72 10.31
CA LEU A 66 -4.54 -10.81 11.41
C LEU A 66 -3.53 -11.38 12.42
N GLY A 67 -2.94 -10.51 13.23
CA GLY A 67 -1.97 -10.89 14.27
C GLY A 67 -0.61 -11.32 13.71
N LYS A 68 -0.28 -10.97 12.48
CA LYS A 68 0.96 -11.31 11.79
C LYS A 68 1.95 -10.14 11.81
N SER A 69 3.24 -10.44 11.67
CA SER A 69 4.26 -9.44 11.40
C SER A 69 4.11 -8.86 9.98
N VAL A 70 4.77 -7.74 9.69
CA VAL A 70 4.81 -7.16 8.33
C VAL A 70 5.33 -8.18 7.31
N PHE A 71 6.39 -8.92 7.67
CA PHE A 71 6.96 -9.95 6.82
C PHE A 71 5.96 -11.09 6.54
N GLN A 72 5.28 -11.58 7.58
CA GLN A 72 4.27 -12.63 7.44
C GLN A 72 3.07 -12.16 6.60
N SER A 73 2.60 -10.93 6.82
CA SER A 73 1.53 -10.32 6.02
C SER A 73 1.94 -10.21 4.54
N ALA A 74 3.17 -9.77 4.27
CA ALA A 74 3.71 -9.72 2.92
C ALA A 74 3.82 -11.10 2.25
N LYS A 75 4.09 -12.14 3.03
CA LYS A 75 4.12 -13.54 2.55
C LYS A 75 2.71 -14.02 2.21
N ILE A 76 1.73 -13.78 3.08
CA ILE A 76 0.31 -14.11 2.83
C ILE A 76 -0.18 -13.51 1.52
N LEU A 77 0.20 -12.27 1.20
CA LEU A 77 -0.19 -11.60 -0.04
C LEU A 77 0.30 -12.32 -1.32
N ARG A 78 1.39 -13.07 -1.24
CA ARG A 78 2.06 -13.71 -2.38
C ARG A 78 1.81 -15.21 -2.46
N ASP A 79 1.41 -15.80 -1.34
CA ASP A 79 1.08 -17.22 -1.27
C ASP A 79 -0.36 -17.48 -1.75
N LYS A 80 -0.65 -18.73 -2.05
CA LYS A 80 -2.02 -19.17 -2.31
C LYS A 80 -2.81 -19.11 -1.02
N PHE A 81 -3.86 -18.29 -1.00
CA PHE A 81 -4.76 -18.18 0.13
C PHE A 81 -5.88 -19.22 0.01
N VAL A 82 -5.80 -20.25 0.83
CA VAL A 82 -6.78 -21.35 0.83
C VAL A 82 -7.77 -21.15 1.96
N LEU A 83 -9.04 -21.04 1.63
CA LEU A 83 -10.13 -20.99 2.59
C LEU A 83 -10.93 -22.29 2.53
N GLU A 84 -11.11 -22.94 3.67
CA GLU A 84 -12.06 -24.05 3.82
C GLU A 84 -13.45 -23.46 4.12
N ARG A 85 -14.39 -23.78 3.24
CA ARG A 85 -15.79 -23.38 3.32
C ARG A 85 -16.52 -24.12 4.45
N GLU A 86 -17.73 -23.67 4.82
CA GLU A 86 -18.53 -24.34 5.86
C GLU A 86 -18.98 -25.74 5.44
N ASP A 87 -19.12 -25.99 4.16
CA ASP A 87 -19.46 -27.31 3.57
C ASP A 87 -18.24 -28.25 3.43
N GLY A 88 -17.04 -27.81 3.86
CA GLY A 88 -15.80 -28.57 3.77
C GLY A 88 -15.06 -28.45 2.44
N THR A 89 -15.61 -27.75 1.46
CA THR A 89 -14.91 -27.49 0.19
C THR A 89 -13.78 -26.49 0.40
N LYS A 90 -12.79 -26.46 -0.53
CA LYS A 90 -11.67 -25.52 -0.49
C LYS A 90 -11.75 -24.57 -1.67
N VAL A 91 -11.65 -23.27 -1.37
CA VAL A 91 -11.56 -22.22 -2.38
C VAL A 91 -10.20 -21.52 -2.31
N TYR A 92 -9.62 -21.22 -3.48
CA TYR A 92 -8.32 -20.57 -3.62
C TYR A 92 -8.53 -19.09 -3.94
N LEU A 93 -8.40 -18.25 -2.95
CA LEU A 93 -8.59 -16.80 -3.05
C LEU A 93 -7.26 -16.11 -3.35
N SER A 94 -7.32 -14.91 -3.90
CA SER A 94 -6.15 -14.07 -4.18
C SER A 94 -6.39 -12.68 -3.65
N PHE A 95 -5.30 -11.97 -3.28
CA PHE A 95 -5.37 -10.58 -2.83
C PHE A 95 -5.25 -9.59 -3.98
N PHE A 96 -4.53 -9.96 -5.04
CA PHE A 96 -4.39 -9.19 -6.27
C PHE A 96 -4.01 -10.10 -7.46
N ASP A 97 -4.18 -9.57 -8.68
CA ASP A 97 -3.76 -10.20 -9.93
C ASP A 97 -2.54 -9.46 -10.49
N ALA A 98 -1.63 -10.17 -11.16
CA ALA A 98 -0.47 -9.57 -11.84
C ALA A 98 -0.89 -8.67 -13.02
N ASP A 99 -2.05 -8.92 -13.62
CA ASP A 99 -2.69 -8.03 -14.58
C ASP A 99 -3.40 -6.91 -13.80
N HIS A 100 -2.85 -5.70 -13.88
CA HIS A 100 -3.39 -4.55 -13.14
C HIS A 100 -4.85 -4.23 -13.51
N THR A 101 -5.31 -4.57 -14.72
CA THR A 101 -6.66 -4.27 -15.19
C THR A 101 -7.74 -5.07 -14.44
N LYS A 102 -7.37 -6.18 -13.83
CA LYS A 102 -8.26 -7.03 -13.03
C LYS A 102 -8.39 -6.59 -11.58
N ASN A 103 -7.59 -5.63 -11.14
CA ASN A 103 -7.60 -5.16 -9.76
C ASN A 103 -8.46 -3.90 -9.60
N ILE A 104 -9.03 -3.76 -8.42
CA ILE A 104 -9.80 -2.58 -8.00
C ILE A 104 -8.85 -1.66 -7.23
N PHE A 105 -8.61 -0.46 -7.76
CA PHE A 105 -7.74 0.54 -7.15
C PHE A 105 -8.57 1.63 -6.49
N GLN A 106 -8.34 1.86 -5.20
CA GLN A 106 -9.04 2.88 -4.43
C GLN A 106 -8.03 3.78 -3.71
N VAL A 107 -8.46 4.99 -3.41
CA VAL A 107 -7.74 5.94 -2.57
C VAL A 107 -8.67 6.53 -1.53
N THR A 108 -8.23 6.55 -0.28
CA THR A 108 -8.92 7.21 0.84
C THR A 108 -7.96 8.16 1.55
N ASN A 109 -8.52 9.12 2.27
CA ASN A 109 -7.73 10.08 3.02
C ASN A 109 -8.33 10.34 4.40
N GLN A 110 -7.48 10.81 5.31
CA GLN A 110 -7.86 11.26 6.64
C GLN A 110 -8.58 10.18 7.48
N THR A 111 -8.19 8.89 7.26
CA THR A 111 -8.72 7.77 8.04
C THR A 111 -8.23 7.87 9.48
N THR A 112 -9.15 7.89 10.43
CA THR A 112 -8.86 7.90 11.86
C THR A 112 -8.67 6.48 12.37
N VAL A 113 -7.54 6.21 13.01
CA VAL A 113 -7.25 4.92 13.63
C VAL A 113 -6.97 5.12 15.11
N VAL A 114 -7.74 4.41 15.93
CA VAL A 114 -7.60 4.41 17.38
C VAL A 114 -6.73 3.23 17.79
N GLY A 115 -5.54 3.52 18.30
CA GLY A 115 -4.63 2.56 18.90
C GLY A 115 -4.21 3.05 20.27
N LYS A 116 -2.91 2.95 20.62
CA LYS A 116 -2.38 3.62 21.82
C LYS A 116 -2.62 5.14 21.81
N TYR A 117 -2.65 5.71 20.61
CA TYR A 117 -3.00 7.11 20.32
C TYR A 117 -4.03 7.14 19.20
N VAL A 118 -4.81 8.23 19.14
CA VAL A 118 -5.65 8.53 17.97
C VAL A 118 -4.77 9.14 16.90
N ASN A 119 -4.67 8.48 15.76
CA ASN A 119 -3.91 8.96 14.62
C ASN A 119 -4.83 9.11 13.40
N ARG A 120 -4.47 10.04 12.54
CA ARG A 120 -5.17 10.29 11.29
C ARG A 120 -4.17 10.19 10.15
N TYR A 121 -4.41 9.24 9.26
CA TYR A 121 -3.52 8.96 8.14
C TYR A 121 -3.87 9.84 6.95
N ASP A 122 -2.85 10.47 6.34
CA ASP A 122 -3.08 11.44 5.27
C ASP A 122 -3.74 10.77 4.06
N VAL A 123 -3.05 9.88 3.36
CA VAL A 123 -3.62 9.18 2.21
C VAL A 123 -3.24 7.70 2.24
N THR A 124 -4.23 6.83 2.04
CA THR A 124 -4.03 5.39 1.91
C THR A 124 -4.48 4.91 0.54
N ILE A 125 -3.63 4.18 -0.15
CA ILE A 125 -3.95 3.53 -1.43
C ILE A 125 -4.28 2.06 -1.14
N LEU A 126 -5.43 1.64 -1.65
CA LEU A 126 -5.94 0.28 -1.49
C LEU A 126 -5.98 -0.44 -2.85
N VAL A 127 -5.65 -1.72 -2.81
CA VAL A 127 -5.86 -2.63 -3.95
C VAL A 127 -6.77 -3.76 -3.48
N ASN A 128 -7.90 -3.94 -4.18
CA ASN A 128 -8.95 -4.88 -3.82
C ASN A 128 -9.43 -4.73 -2.36
N GLY A 129 -9.50 -3.48 -1.90
CA GLY A 129 -9.91 -3.09 -0.56
C GLY A 129 -8.83 -3.19 0.53
N LEU A 130 -7.65 -3.76 0.23
CA LEU A 130 -6.57 -3.93 1.20
C LEU A 130 -5.60 -2.74 1.16
N PRO A 131 -5.26 -2.11 2.30
CA PRO A 131 -4.31 -1.01 2.37
C PRO A 131 -2.89 -1.51 2.10
N LEU A 132 -2.32 -1.15 0.95
CA LEU A 132 -1.00 -1.61 0.53
C LEU A 132 0.06 -0.52 0.47
N ILE A 133 -0.36 0.74 0.33
CA ILE A 133 0.56 1.88 0.31
C ILE A 133 0.02 2.99 1.21
N GLN A 134 0.86 3.47 2.10
CA GLN A 134 0.56 4.64 2.92
C GLN A 134 1.39 5.82 2.44
N VAL A 135 0.73 6.97 2.26
CA VAL A 135 1.37 8.22 1.87
C VAL A 135 1.24 9.23 3.00
N GLU A 136 2.35 9.81 3.40
CA GLU A 136 2.42 10.85 4.42
C GLU A 136 2.89 12.15 3.78
N LEU A 137 2.14 13.20 3.98
CA LEU A 137 2.35 14.50 3.36
C LEU A 137 2.77 15.55 4.38
N LYS A 138 3.65 16.42 3.96
CA LYS A 138 4.01 17.64 4.70
C LYS A 138 3.88 18.85 3.78
N ARG A 139 3.61 20.00 4.35
CA ARG A 139 3.60 21.24 3.60
C ARG A 139 4.98 21.56 3.04
N ARG A 140 5.02 22.28 1.94
CA ARG A 140 6.26 22.81 1.37
C ARG A 140 7.09 23.58 2.39
N GLY A 141 8.40 23.34 2.40
CA GLY A 141 9.35 23.97 3.33
C GLY A 141 9.61 23.17 4.61
N ILE A 142 8.84 22.10 4.86
CA ILE A 142 9.15 21.13 5.92
C ILE A 142 10.13 20.09 5.39
N ASP A 143 11.12 19.72 6.20
CA ASP A 143 12.05 18.64 5.83
C ASP A 143 11.29 17.31 5.71
N ILE A 144 11.53 16.61 4.60
CA ILE A 144 10.89 15.31 4.33
C ILE A 144 11.18 14.26 5.42
N ARG A 145 12.26 14.41 6.17
CA ARG A 145 12.57 13.56 7.33
C ARG A 145 11.50 13.59 8.41
N GLU A 146 10.76 14.69 8.54
CA GLU A 146 9.64 14.78 9.49
C GLU A 146 8.49 13.83 9.09
N ALA A 147 8.20 13.69 7.79
CA ALA A 147 7.21 12.73 7.31
C ALA A 147 7.67 11.28 7.58
N VAL A 148 8.95 10.97 7.36
CA VAL A 148 9.52 9.65 7.72
C VAL A 148 9.37 9.37 9.21
N ASN A 149 9.71 10.34 10.07
CA ASN A 149 9.58 10.21 11.53
C ASN A 149 8.10 10.00 11.94
N GLN A 150 7.17 10.63 11.27
CA GLN A 150 5.73 10.45 11.53
C GLN A 150 5.29 9.04 11.19
N VAL A 151 5.67 8.51 10.02
CA VAL A 151 5.41 7.11 9.66
C VAL A 151 5.99 6.15 10.71
N MET A 152 7.21 6.41 11.20
CA MET A 152 7.84 5.57 12.22
C MET A 152 7.06 5.60 13.55
N ARG A 153 6.51 6.74 13.94
CA ARG A 153 5.63 6.83 15.13
C ARG A 153 4.34 6.02 14.94
N TYR A 154 3.72 6.11 13.77
CA TYR A 154 2.50 5.36 13.45
C TYR A 154 2.74 3.85 13.48
N LYS A 155 3.86 3.39 12.92
CA LYS A 155 4.26 1.97 12.96
C LYS A 155 4.33 1.41 14.38
N LYS A 156 4.91 2.17 15.31
CA LYS A 156 5.08 1.73 16.70
C LYS A 156 3.76 1.66 17.50
N HIS A 157 2.75 2.43 17.10
CA HIS A 157 1.63 2.69 17.99
C HIS A 157 0.24 2.49 17.39
N SER A 158 0.11 2.42 16.06
CA SER A 158 -1.19 2.55 15.42
C SER A 158 -1.44 1.62 14.23
N TYR A 159 -0.41 1.13 13.55
CA TYR A 159 -0.62 0.18 12.47
C TYR A 159 -0.93 -1.19 13.02
N ASN A 160 -2.23 -1.49 13.12
CA ASN A 160 -2.77 -2.76 13.58
C ASN A 160 -3.70 -3.36 12.52
N GLY A 161 -4.01 -4.65 12.65
CA GLY A 161 -5.00 -5.31 11.80
C GLY A 161 -4.61 -5.26 10.32
N LEU A 162 -5.50 -4.76 9.47
CA LEU A 162 -5.27 -4.66 8.03
C LEU A 162 -4.11 -3.74 7.64
N TYR A 163 -3.73 -2.76 8.47
CA TYR A 163 -2.59 -1.89 8.20
C TYR A 163 -1.22 -2.60 8.26
N HIS A 164 -1.14 -3.83 8.83
CA HIS A 164 0.06 -4.66 8.71
C HIS A 164 0.34 -5.11 7.27
N PHE A 165 -0.66 -5.02 6.39
CA PHE A 165 -0.50 -5.34 4.97
C PHE A 165 0.10 -4.22 4.13
N ILE A 166 0.32 -3.02 4.69
CA ILE A 166 1.06 -1.97 4.00
C ILE A 166 2.44 -2.51 3.60
N GLN A 167 2.74 -2.45 2.31
CA GLN A 167 4.01 -2.91 1.75
C GLN A 167 4.98 -1.75 1.55
N LEU A 168 4.45 -0.59 1.18
CA LEU A 168 5.23 0.58 0.81
C LEU A 168 4.74 1.82 1.54
N PHE A 169 5.69 2.65 1.92
CA PHE A 169 5.45 4.01 2.34
C PHE A 169 5.93 4.99 1.30
N VAL A 170 5.19 6.05 1.10
CA VAL A 170 5.57 7.23 0.33
C VAL A 170 5.52 8.42 1.25
N VAL A 171 6.54 9.26 1.21
CA VAL A 171 6.60 10.51 1.98
C VAL A 171 6.88 11.66 1.04
N SER A 172 6.18 12.79 1.21
CA SER A 172 6.37 13.95 0.35
C SER A 172 6.09 15.27 1.07
N ASN A 173 6.81 16.31 0.65
CA ASN A 173 6.49 17.70 0.97
C ASN A 173 6.09 18.49 -0.29
N GLY A 174 5.70 17.78 -1.36
CA GLY A 174 5.33 18.33 -2.65
C GLY A 174 6.52 18.61 -3.57
N VAL A 175 7.70 18.88 -3.02
CA VAL A 175 8.95 19.14 -3.77
C VAL A 175 9.83 17.89 -3.81
N ASP A 176 10.01 17.27 -2.65
CA ASP A 176 10.73 16.02 -2.51
C ASP A 176 9.73 14.90 -2.19
N THR A 177 9.89 13.78 -2.90
CA THR A 177 9.08 12.58 -2.70
C THR A 177 9.99 11.37 -2.65
N LYS A 178 9.83 10.54 -1.63
CA LYS A 178 10.60 9.32 -1.42
C LYS A 178 9.69 8.15 -1.11
N TYR A 179 10.17 6.94 -1.38
CA TYR A 179 9.48 5.70 -1.04
C TYR A 179 10.40 4.73 -0.31
N PHE A 180 9.81 3.83 0.46
CA PHE A 180 10.51 2.78 1.19
C PHE A 180 9.58 1.61 1.52
N ALA A 181 10.17 0.44 1.77
CA ALA A 181 9.42 -0.73 2.20
C ALA A 181 8.99 -0.62 3.67
N ASN A 182 7.87 -1.24 4.00
CA ASN A 182 7.48 -1.45 5.39
C ASN A 182 8.39 -2.52 6.04
N SER A 183 8.57 -2.43 7.34
CA SER A 183 9.37 -3.38 8.12
C SER A 183 8.98 -3.33 9.59
N ASP A 184 9.05 -4.43 10.31
CA ASP A 184 8.87 -4.45 11.77
C ASP A 184 10.05 -3.82 12.51
N ARG A 185 11.21 -3.69 11.85
CA ARG A 185 12.40 -3.04 12.41
C ARG A 185 12.35 -1.52 12.28
N ASP A 186 13.13 -0.83 13.09
CA ASP A 186 13.34 0.61 12.91
C ASP A 186 14.01 0.88 11.57
N MET A 187 13.48 1.86 10.85
CA MET A 187 13.95 2.20 9.53
C MET A 187 15.07 3.24 9.59
N LEU A 188 16.11 3.02 8.80
CA LEU A 188 17.11 4.05 8.56
C LEU A 188 16.63 5.01 7.47
N HIS A 189 16.80 6.31 7.67
CA HIS A 189 16.45 7.34 6.67
C HIS A 189 17.15 7.12 5.31
N SER A 190 18.31 6.46 5.31
CA SER A 190 19.06 6.09 4.09
C SER A 190 18.35 5.03 3.23
N LEU A 191 17.32 4.37 3.77
CA LEU A 191 16.51 3.39 3.04
C LEU A 191 15.29 4.03 2.37
N ALA A 192 15.07 5.34 2.50
CA ALA A 192 14.08 6.08 1.74
C ALA A 192 14.70 6.61 0.43
N PHE A 193 14.22 6.11 -0.70
CA PHE A 193 14.78 6.37 -2.02
C PHE A 193 13.95 7.39 -2.79
N PHE A 194 14.61 8.21 -3.59
CA PHE A 194 13.95 8.92 -4.69
C PHE A 194 13.67 7.93 -5.82
N TRP A 195 12.54 8.11 -6.48
CA TRP A 195 12.31 7.46 -7.77
C TRP A 195 13.10 8.18 -8.86
N THR A 196 13.46 7.49 -9.93
CA THR A 196 14.16 8.08 -11.08
C THR A 196 13.46 7.66 -12.37
N ASP A 197 13.75 8.34 -13.45
CA ASP A 197 13.47 7.84 -14.79
C ASP A 197 14.51 6.79 -15.24
N PHE A 198 14.35 6.30 -16.47
CA PHE A 198 15.28 5.32 -17.07
C PHE A 198 16.70 5.86 -17.22
N ASN A 199 16.91 7.18 -17.37
CA ASN A 199 18.20 7.83 -17.45
C ASN A 199 18.80 8.14 -16.07
N ASN A 200 18.20 7.62 -15.00
CA ASN A 200 18.58 7.85 -13.62
C ASN A 200 18.43 9.32 -13.16
N VAL A 201 17.57 10.10 -13.85
CA VAL A 201 17.20 11.46 -13.43
C VAL A 201 16.14 11.36 -12.33
N ARG A 202 16.37 12.05 -11.21
CA ARG A 202 15.46 11.99 -10.05
C ARG A 202 14.12 12.64 -10.36
N ILE A 203 13.05 11.94 -9.99
CA ILE A 203 11.67 12.43 -10.00
C ILE A 203 11.33 12.78 -8.55
N THR A 204 11.43 14.07 -8.22
CA THR A 204 11.23 14.54 -6.85
C THR A 204 9.83 15.08 -6.60
N ASN A 205 9.24 15.75 -7.59
CA ASN A 205 7.92 16.35 -7.47
C ASN A 205 6.82 15.30 -7.30
N LEU A 206 5.90 15.52 -6.34
CA LEU A 206 4.83 14.57 -6.00
C LEU A 206 3.92 14.25 -7.19
N LYS A 207 3.61 15.22 -8.05
CA LYS A 207 2.75 15.01 -9.23
C LYS A 207 3.42 14.08 -10.24
N GLU A 208 4.69 14.33 -10.58
CA GLU A 208 5.46 13.50 -11.52
C GLU A 208 5.71 12.11 -10.94
N PHE A 209 6.01 12.04 -9.64
CA PHE A 209 6.13 10.79 -8.92
C PHE A 209 4.83 9.98 -8.98
N SER A 210 3.68 10.62 -8.78
CA SER A 210 2.38 9.92 -8.85
C SER A 210 2.10 9.37 -10.24
N ILE A 211 2.47 10.08 -11.29
CA ILE A 211 2.27 9.64 -12.68
C ILE A 211 3.16 8.44 -13.01
N SER A 212 4.40 8.42 -12.55
CA SER A 212 5.37 7.38 -12.90
C SER A 212 5.33 6.21 -11.91
N PHE A 213 5.50 6.48 -10.60
CA PHE A 213 5.62 5.44 -9.58
C PHE A 213 4.28 4.84 -9.18
N LEU A 214 3.23 5.68 -9.07
CA LEU A 214 1.90 5.25 -8.66
C LEU A 214 0.97 4.93 -9.85
N ALA A 215 1.50 4.78 -11.06
CA ALA A 215 0.74 4.17 -12.16
C ALA A 215 0.29 2.75 -11.76
N ARG A 216 -0.97 2.40 -12.06
CA ARG A 216 -1.59 1.14 -11.58
C ARG A 216 -0.81 -0.12 -11.98
N ASP A 217 -0.30 -0.17 -13.21
CA ASP A 217 0.55 -1.28 -13.68
C ASP A 217 1.89 -1.32 -12.95
N HIS A 218 2.50 -0.16 -12.71
CA HIS A 218 3.76 -0.08 -11.99
C HIS A 218 3.61 -0.48 -10.52
N ILE A 219 2.52 -0.07 -9.84
CA ILE A 219 2.27 -0.48 -8.46
C ILE A 219 2.10 -1.99 -8.33
N ILE A 220 1.39 -2.65 -9.25
CA ILE A 220 1.29 -4.11 -9.23
C ILE A 220 2.66 -4.75 -9.40
N LYS A 221 3.51 -4.24 -10.30
CA LYS A 221 4.90 -4.71 -10.45
C LYS A 221 5.73 -4.47 -9.18
N MET A 222 5.59 -3.30 -8.55
CA MET A 222 6.25 -3.01 -7.27
C MET A 222 5.86 -4.03 -6.19
N LEU A 223 4.58 -4.35 -6.06
CA LEU A 223 4.08 -5.29 -5.07
C LEU A 223 4.43 -6.75 -5.36
N THR A 224 4.53 -7.14 -6.64
CA THR A 224 4.72 -8.54 -7.05
C THR A 224 6.14 -8.91 -7.42
N ARG A 225 6.92 -7.98 -7.98
CA ARG A 225 8.22 -8.25 -8.59
C ARG A 225 9.37 -7.49 -7.94
N TYR A 226 9.14 -6.23 -7.50
CA TYR A 226 10.21 -5.33 -7.05
C TYR A 226 10.23 -5.14 -5.54
N THR A 227 9.34 -5.82 -4.83
CA THR A 227 9.40 -5.98 -3.38
C THR A 227 9.88 -7.38 -3.05
N ILE A 228 10.98 -7.48 -2.31
CA ILE A 228 11.71 -8.71 -2.03
C ILE A 228 11.45 -9.13 -0.60
N LEU A 229 11.12 -10.41 -0.40
CA LEU A 229 11.06 -11.04 0.92
C LEU A 229 12.42 -11.65 1.26
N ASN A 230 13.14 -11.05 2.20
CA ASN A 230 14.33 -11.65 2.78
C ASN A 230 13.90 -12.60 3.91
N ASP A 231 13.89 -13.90 3.62
CA ASP A 231 13.43 -14.91 4.57
C ASP A 231 14.41 -15.13 5.74
N THR A 232 15.70 -14.89 5.53
CA THR A 232 16.72 -15.00 6.58
C THR A 232 16.51 -13.94 7.66
N ASP A 233 16.38 -12.69 7.26
CA ASP A 233 16.23 -11.55 8.19
C ASP A 233 14.78 -11.23 8.55
N LYS A 234 13.81 -11.92 7.90
CA LYS A 234 12.37 -11.63 8.01
C LYS A 234 12.05 -10.16 7.67
N LEU A 235 12.65 -9.68 6.58
CA LEU A 235 12.51 -8.31 6.12
C LEU A 235 11.83 -8.22 4.77
N LEU A 236 11.02 -7.17 4.63
CA LEU A 236 10.53 -6.70 3.37
C LEU A 236 11.47 -5.62 2.85
N MET A 237 11.93 -5.75 1.60
CA MET A 237 12.80 -4.79 0.94
C MET A 237 12.20 -4.36 -0.39
N VAL A 238 12.45 -3.13 -0.79
CA VAL A 238 12.03 -2.61 -2.09
C VAL A 238 13.26 -2.29 -2.94
N MET A 239 13.20 -2.65 -4.21
CA MET A 239 14.27 -2.34 -5.16
C MET A 239 14.44 -0.83 -5.36
N ARG A 240 15.70 -0.41 -5.55
CA ARG A 240 16.03 0.94 -6.00
C ARG A 240 15.73 1.10 -7.49
N PRO A 241 15.49 2.32 -7.99
CA PRO A 241 15.08 2.52 -9.39
C PRO A 241 16.01 1.84 -10.40
N TYR A 242 17.34 2.01 -10.28
CA TYR A 242 18.30 1.40 -11.19
C TYR A 242 18.24 -0.13 -11.20
N GLN A 243 17.89 -0.76 -10.07
CA GLN A 243 17.69 -2.22 -9.99
C GLN A 243 16.44 -2.64 -10.75
N VAL A 244 15.34 -1.87 -10.62
CA VAL A 244 14.10 -2.11 -11.36
C VAL A 244 14.38 -2.06 -12.86
N TYR A 245 15.01 -1.00 -13.35
CA TYR A 245 15.31 -0.85 -14.78
C TYR A 245 16.28 -1.91 -15.30
N ALA A 246 17.28 -2.32 -14.49
CA ALA A 246 18.17 -3.41 -14.86
C ALA A 246 17.43 -4.74 -15.02
N VAL A 247 16.53 -5.08 -14.07
CA VAL A 247 15.70 -6.29 -14.16
C VAL A 247 14.77 -6.24 -15.36
N GLU A 248 14.10 -5.10 -15.61
CA GLU A 248 13.22 -4.96 -16.78
C GLU A 248 13.98 -5.10 -18.11
N ALA A 249 15.20 -4.58 -18.19
CA ALA A 249 16.04 -4.72 -19.38
C ALA A 249 16.44 -6.18 -19.63
N LEU A 250 16.77 -6.94 -18.58
CA LEU A 250 17.13 -8.36 -18.68
C LEU A 250 15.93 -9.25 -19.06
N VAL A 251 14.75 -8.94 -18.56
CA VAL A 251 13.53 -9.75 -18.85
C VAL A 251 12.98 -9.51 -20.27
N ARG A 252 13.31 -8.38 -20.89
CA ARG A 252 12.91 -8.06 -22.28
C ARG A 252 13.79 -8.71 -23.36
N GLN A 253 14.93 -9.29 -22.99
CA GLN A 253 15.82 -10.03 -23.90
C GLN A 253 15.34 -11.50 -24.02
#